data_4ebf96422dd40150799a47eaffe63dc6
#
_entry.id   4ebf96422dd40150799a47eaffe63dc6
#
_cell.length_a   1.000
_cell.length_b   1.000
_cell.length_c   1.000
_cell.angle_alpha   90.00
_cell.angle_beta   90.00
_cell.angle_gamma   90.00
#
_symmetry.space_group_name_H-M   'P 1'
#
loop_
_entity.id
_entity.type
_entity.pdbx_description
1 polymer ?
#
loop_
_entity_poly.entity_id
_entity_poly.type
_entity_poly.pdbx_seq_one_letter_code
_entity_poly.pdbx_strand_id
1 'polypeptide(L)'
;PFGPKADRHSHMTATTDQTDAKRQNTVIAVDAMGGDSGPSAIVAGCAAFAKRRKDVDIILHGPQATLEALVLRRKQLNGRVTIRDAAEVVSMEDKPSQVVRHGKKTSMWATVETVRSGDASVAVSCGNTGALMAVSMIRLRKLPGVNRPAIAVLWPSSNPQGFNVMLDVGADIRADADDLMRYALMGASYARNGMDLPRPRIGLLNVGTEEHKGRPELHEAYELIAAQAEQANFEFVGFVEGGDIPGDIADVIVTDGFTGNIAIKTGEGTAGLIGDLLRKAFKNTPMSRL
;
A
#
# COMPACT_ATOMS: atom_id res chain seq x y z
N PRO A 1 -65.10 -46.01 -5.67
CA PRO A 1 -65.90 -45.11 -6.47
C PRO A 1 -65.76 -43.69 -6.07
N PHE A 2 -65.73 -42.85 -7.01
CA PHE A 2 -65.63 -41.39 -6.98
C PHE A 2 -64.24 -40.78 -7.10
N GLY A 3 -63.97 -40.28 -8.29
CA GLY A 3 -62.77 -39.58 -8.72
C GLY A 3 -62.79 -38.11 -8.37
N PRO A 4 -61.65 -37.44 -8.60
CA PRO A 4 -61.39 -36.11 -8.16
C PRO A 4 -61.63 -35.04 -9.22
N LYS A 5 -61.99 -33.85 -8.75
CA LYS A 5 -62.11 -32.65 -9.56
C LYS A 5 -60.76 -31.92 -9.60
N ALA A 6 -60.41 -31.49 -10.82
CA ALA A 6 -59.25 -30.60 -11.08
C ALA A 6 -59.53 -29.22 -10.54
N ASP A 7 -58.51 -28.63 -9.92
CA ASP A 7 -58.45 -27.20 -9.65
C ASP A 7 -57.21 -26.58 -10.32
N ARG A 8 -57.45 -25.40 -10.87
CA ARG A 8 -56.61 -24.69 -11.83
C ARG A 8 -55.43 -24.03 -11.12
N HIS A 9 -54.24 -24.25 -11.64
CA HIS A 9 -53.05 -23.47 -11.28
C HIS A 9 -53.14 -22.07 -11.90
N SER A 10 -53.21 -21.07 -11.04
CA SER A 10 -52.89 -19.69 -11.39
C SER A 10 -51.37 -19.51 -11.42
N HIS A 11 -50.84 -19.25 -12.62
CA HIS A 11 -49.46 -18.80 -12.77
C HIS A 11 -49.30 -17.42 -12.15
N MET A 12 -48.68 -17.36 -10.97
CA MET A 12 -48.07 -16.15 -10.47
C MET A 12 -46.69 -15.99 -11.13
N THR A 13 -46.63 -15.13 -12.13
CA THR A 13 -45.37 -14.60 -12.68
C THR A 13 -44.69 -13.78 -11.60
N ALA A 14 -43.66 -14.34 -10.99
CA ALA A 14 -42.76 -13.58 -10.17
C ALA A 14 -41.94 -12.63 -11.07
N THR A 15 -42.33 -11.37 -11.07
CA THR A 15 -41.53 -10.29 -11.63
C THR A 15 -40.30 -10.15 -10.74
N THR A 16 -39.18 -10.65 -11.22
CA THR A 16 -37.85 -10.38 -10.60
C THR A 16 -37.53 -8.92 -10.84
N ASP A 17 -37.82 -8.13 -9.84
CA ASP A 17 -37.34 -6.74 -9.75
C ASP A 17 -35.81 -6.79 -9.48
N GLN A 18 -35.06 -6.89 -10.57
CA GLN A 18 -33.61 -6.63 -10.53
C GLN A 18 -33.45 -5.14 -10.38
N THR A 19 -33.53 -4.69 -9.14
CA THR A 19 -32.98 -3.38 -8.78
C THR A 19 -31.52 -3.37 -9.17
N ASP A 20 -31.21 -2.65 -10.26
CA ASP A 20 -29.89 -2.19 -10.63
C ASP A 20 -29.28 -1.44 -9.43
N ALA A 21 -28.64 -2.16 -8.52
CA ALA A 21 -27.76 -1.58 -7.53
C ALA A 21 -26.62 -0.94 -8.31
N LYS A 22 -26.75 0.34 -8.60
CA LYS A 22 -25.71 1.19 -9.19
C LYS A 22 -24.41 0.88 -8.44
N ARG A 23 -23.48 0.17 -9.07
CA ARG A 23 -22.16 -0.13 -8.48
C ARG A 23 -21.58 1.21 -8.06
N GLN A 24 -21.52 1.43 -6.77
CA GLN A 24 -20.93 2.64 -6.22
C GLN A 24 -19.44 2.59 -6.52
N ASN A 25 -18.94 3.60 -7.26
CA ASN A 25 -17.52 3.67 -7.60
C ASN A 25 -16.68 3.70 -6.32
N THR A 26 -15.52 3.05 -6.37
CA THR A 26 -14.53 3.19 -5.30
C THR A 26 -14.03 4.62 -5.26
N VAL A 27 -14.01 5.25 -4.10
CA VAL A 27 -13.52 6.63 -3.94
C VAL A 27 -12.13 6.61 -3.31
N ILE A 28 -11.19 7.32 -3.94
CA ILE A 28 -9.80 7.48 -3.46
C ILE A 28 -9.60 8.95 -3.05
N ALA A 29 -9.20 9.19 -1.80
CA ALA A 29 -8.75 10.50 -1.35
C ALA A 29 -7.26 10.67 -1.64
N VAL A 30 -6.87 11.81 -2.21
CA VAL A 30 -5.49 12.09 -2.63
C VAL A 30 -5.02 13.41 -2.03
N ASP A 31 -3.90 13.37 -1.32
CA ASP A 31 -3.12 14.54 -0.94
C ASP A 31 -2.43 15.10 -2.19
N ALA A 32 -3.02 16.14 -2.78
CA ALA A 32 -2.52 16.69 -4.02
C ALA A 32 -1.26 17.56 -3.85
N MET A 33 -0.85 17.83 -2.62
CA MET A 33 0.28 18.71 -2.30
C MET A 33 1.52 17.94 -1.84
N GLY A 34 1.39 16.64 -1.57
CA GLY A 34 2.50 15.79 -1.12
C GLY A 34 3.49 15.48 -2.25
N GLY A 35 4.78 15.42 -1.89
CA GLY A 35 5.88 14.98 -2.77
C GLY A 35 6.61 16.11 -3.50
N ASP A 36 7.82 15.78 -3.97
CA ASP A 36 8.82 16.72 -4.49
C ASP A 36 8.44 17.34 -5.85
N SER A 37 7.58 16.65 -6.62
CA SER A 37 7.19 17.07 -7.98
C SER A 37 5.97 18.00 -8.00
N GLY A 38 5.38 18.29 -6.85
CA GLY A 38 4.28 19.22 -6.67
C GLY A 38 2.93 18.77 -7.26
N PRO A 39 1.88 19.60 -7.11
CA PRO A 39 0.50 19.22 -7.43
C PRO A 39 0.26 18.90 -8.91
N SER A 40 1.04 19.49 -9.82
CA SER A 40 0.92 19.21 -11.25
C SER A 40 1.21 17.76 -11.61
N ALA A 41 2.21 17.15 -10.95
CA ALA A 41 2.56 15.75 -11.15
C ALA A 41 1.47 14.84 -10.57
N ILE A 42 0.96 15.15 -9.38
CA ILE A 42 -0.11 14.37 -8.74
C ILE A 42 -1.37 14.38 -9.58
N VAL A 43 -1.82 15.56 -10.06
CA VAL A 43 -3.01 15.68 -10.92
C VAL A 43 -2.80 14.95 -12.26
N ALA A 44 -1.57 14.98 -12.82
CA ALA A 44 -1.25 14.21 -14.02
C ALA A 44 -1.32 12.69 -13.79
N GLY A 45 -0.82 12.22 -12.64
CA GLY A 45 -0.93 10.82 -12.21
C GLY A 45 -2.39 10.39 -12.04
N CYS A 46 -3.21 11.21 -11.38
CA CYS A 46 -4.65 10.98 -11.24
C CYS A 46 -5.35 10.88 -12.61
N ALA A 47 -4.99 11.73 -13.57
CA ALA A 47 -5.54 11.69 -14.92
C ALA A 47 -5.14 10.42 -15.68
N ALA A 48 -3.90 9.99 -15.56
CA ALA A 48 -3.41 8.75 -16.15
C ALA A 48 -4.13 7.51 -15.54
N PHE A 49 -4.33 7.50 -14.22
CA PHE A 49 -5.07 6.47 -13.51
C PHE A 49 -6.54 6.45 -13.93
N ALA A 50 -7.23 7.59 -13.93
CA ALA A 50 -8.62 7.71 -14.32
C ALA A 50 -8.89 7.28 -15.79
N LYS A 51 -7.89 7.36 -16.66
CA LYS A 51 -7.96 6.82 -18.02
C LYS A 51 -8.06 5.29 -18.03
N ARG A 52 -7.38 4.61 -17.11
CA ARG A 52 -7.32 3.13 -17.02
C ARG A 52 -8.48 2.54 -16.20
N ARG A 53 -8.87 3.22 -15.11
CA ARG A 53 -9.91 2.75 -14.18
C ARG A 53 -11.14 3.68 -14.27
N LYS A 54 -12.24 3.14 -14.77
CA LYS A 54 -13.49 3.89 -14.96
C LYS A 54 -14.44 3.78 -13.76
N ASP A 55 -14.15 2.87 -12.89
CA ASP A 55 -14.89 2.49 -11.69
C ASP A 55 -14.40 3.18 -10.41
N VAL A 56 -13.56 4.22 -10.55
CA VAL A 56 -12.95 4.94 -9.41
C VAL A 56 -13.18 6.43 -9.52
N ASP A 57 -13.65 7.06 -8.46
CA ASP A 57 -13.72 8.51 -8.30
C ASP A 57 -12.63 9.02 -7.36
N ILE A 58 -12.26 10.28 -7.48
CA ILE A 58 -11.10 10.85 -6.78
C ILE A 58 -11.53 12.09 -6.01
N ILE A 59 -11.13 12.21 -4.75
CA ILE A 59 -11.21 13.43 -3.96
C ILE A 59 -9.79 13.98 -3.82
N LEU A 60 -9.54 15.18 -4.38
CA LEU A 60 -8.26 15.87 -4.26
C LEU A 60 -8.29 16.86 -3.11
N HIS A 61 -7.31 16.81 -2.23
CA HIS A 61 -7.12 17.74 -1.13
C HIS A 61 -5.95 18.69 -1.39
N GLY A 62 -6.17 19.98 -1.29
CA GLY A 62 -5.17 21.05 -1.49
C GLY A 62 -5.83 22.38 -1.79
N PRO A 63 -5.05 23.48 -2.03
CA PRO A 63 -5.58 24.79 -2.34
C PRO A 63 -6.48 24.76 -3.57
N GLN A 64 -7.75 25.08 -3.39
CA GLN A 64 -8.82 24.92 -4.39
C GLN A 64 -8.48 25.55 -5.73
N ALA A 65 -8.08 26.84 -5.74
CA ALA A 65 -7.78 27.55 -6.98
C ALA A 65 -6.64 26.92 -7.79
N THR A 66 -5.62 26.40 -7.10
CA THR A 66 -4.50 25.70 -7.73
C THR A 66 -4.95 24.40 -8.38
N LEU A 67 -5.76 23.62 -7.68
CA LEU A 67 -6.22 22.32 -8.16
C LEU A 67 -7.25 22.47 -9.29
N GLU A 68 -8.17 23.42 -9.23
CA GLU A 68 -9.13 23.69 -10.29
C GLU A 68 -8.42 24.00 -11.61
N ALA A 69 -7.40 24.89 -11.59
CA ALA A 69 -6.63 25.23 -12.77
C ALA A 69 -5.90 24.03 -13.40
N LEU A 70 -5.45 23.07 -12.57
CA LEU A 70 -4.78 21.86 -13.04
C LEU A 70 -5.75 20.81 -13.55
N VAL A 71 -6.88 20.61 -12.88
CA VAL A 71 -7.93 19.63 -13.24
C VAL A 71 -8.61 20.03 -14.55
N LEU A 72 -8.94 21.32 -14.77
CA LEU A 72 -9.55 21.83 -16.01
C LEU A 72 -8.74 21.48 -17.26
N ARG A 73 -7.43 21.34 -17.15
CA ARG A 73 -6.54 20.94 -18.26
C ARG A 73 -6.57 19.44 -18.56
N ARG A 74 -7.32 18.63 -17.79
CA ARG A 74 -7.29 17.16 -17.86
C ARG A 74 -8.70 16.59 -18.08
N LYS A 75 -9.10 16.46 -19.33
CA LYS A 75 -10.43 15.94 -19.74
C LYS A 75 -10.79 14.60 -19.10
N GLN A 76 -9.78 13.78 -18.78
CA GLN A 76 -9.95 12.46 -18.13
C GLN A 76 -10.54 12.54 -16.73
N LEU A 77 -10.43 13.70 -16.07
CA LEU A 77 -10.90 13.94 -14.71
C LEU A 77 -12.32 14.55 -14.66
N ASN A 78 -12.89 14.94 -15.81
CA ASN A 78 -14.21 15.57 -15.85
C ASN A 78 -15.30 14.66 -15.25
N GLY A 79 -16.02 15.19 -14.27
CA GLY A 79 -17.12 14.49 -13.58
C GLY A 79 -16.69 13.36 -12.64
N ARG A 80 -15.35 13.20 -12.41
CA ARG A 80 -14.80 12.13 -11.60
C ARG A 80 -13.88 12.61 -10.48
N VAL A 81 -13.71 13.90 -10.38
CA VAL A 81 -12.87 14.53 -9.35
C VAL A 81 -13.69 15.54 -8.58
N THR A 82 -13.62 15.43 -7.27
CA THR A 82 -14.09 16.44 -6.32
C THR A 82 -12.87 17.08 -5.67
N ILE A 83 -12.83 18.41 -5.61
CA ILE A 83 -11.77 19.13 -4.91
C ILE A 83 -12.32 19.55 -3.54
N ARG A 84 -11.53 19.26 -2.49
CA ARG A 84 -11.78 19.73 -1.13
C ARG A 84 -10.64 20.65 -0.71
N ASP A 85 -10.96 21.88 -0.36
CA ASP A 85 -9.94 22.87 -0.01
C ASP A 85 -9.17 22.48 1.26
N ALA A 86 -7.85 22.60 1.17
CA ALA A 86 -6.92 22.42 2.28
C ALA A 86 -5.70 23.33 2.02
N ALA A 87 -5.64 24.44 2.74
CA ALA A 87 -4.71 25.53 2.44
C ALA A 87 -3.25 25.23 2.86
N GLU A 88 -3.04 24.33 3.82
CA GLU A 88 -1.72 24.04 4.41
C GLU A 88 -1.14 22.75 3.84
N VAL A 89 0.18 22.67 3.81
CA VAL A 89 0.94 21.53 3.27
C VAL A 89 1.91 21.02 4.32
N VAL A 90 2.11 19.72 4.37
CA VAL A 90 3.17 19.08 5.17
C VAL A 90 4.44 19.04 4.34
N SER A 91 5.51 19.65 4.84
CA SER A 91 6.82 19.60 4.21
C SER A 91 7.55 18.28 4.48
N MET A 92 8.53 17.94 3.65
CA MET A 92 9.35 16.73 3.85
C MET A 92 10.23 16.80 5.10
N GLU A 93 10.55 18.01 5.60
CA GLU A 93 11.36 18.29 6.78
C GLU A 93 10.52 18.36 8.07
N ASP A 94 9.20 18.41 7.96
CA ASP A 94 8.33 18.53 9.13
C ASP A 94 8.41 17.29 10.01
N LYS A 95 8.57 17.51 11.32
CA LYS A 95 8.57 16.41 12.29
C LYS A 95 7.17 15.85 12.43
N PRO A 96 6.98 14.52 12.34
CA PRO A 96 5.66 13.88 12.49
C PRO A 96 4.89 14.34 13.73
N SER A 97 5.59 14.54 14.85
CA SER A 97 4.98 15.01 16.10
C SER A 97 4.42 16.45 16.02
N GLN A 98 4.99 17.31 15.19
CA GLN A 98 4.49 18.67 14.94
C GLN A 98 3.27 18.63 14.03
N VAL A 99 3.30 17.80 12.97
CA VAL A 99 2.16 17.60 12.07
C VAL A 99 0.95 17.08 12.84
N VAL A 100 1.14 16.14 13.76
CA VAL A 100 0.07 15.63 14.61
C VAL A 100 -0.56 16.73 15.49
N ARG A 101 0.23 17.65 15.99
CA ARG A 101 -0.26 18.74 16.89
C ARG A 101 -0.91 19.88 16.12
N HIS A 102 -0.37 20.25 14.98
CA HIS A 102 -0.71 21.50 14.28
C HIS A 102 -1.25 21.30 12.87
N GLY A 103 -1.09 20.11 12.26
CA GLY A 103 -1.36 19.85 10.84
C GLY A 103 -2.83 19.62 10.46
N LYS A 104 -3.81 19.97 11.33
CA LYS A 104 -5.24 19.66 11.06
C LYS A 104 -5.81 20.31 9.80
N LYS A 105 -5.18 21.39 9.31
CA LYS A 105 -5.60 22.11 8.09
C LYS A 105 -4.81 21.69 6.85
N THR A 106 -3.90 20.73 6.98
CA THR A 106 -3.07 20.27 5.86
C THR A 106 -3.84 19.34 4.93
N SER A 107 -3.42 19.33 3.66
CA SER A 107 -3.97 18.42 2.64
C SER A 107 -3.82 16.95 3.04
N MET A 108 -2.68 16.56 3.62
CA MET A 108 -2.43 15.21 4.13
C MET A 108 -3.43 14.81 5.24
N TRP A 109 -3.67 15.70 6.20
CA TRP A 109 -4.65 15.43 7.27
C TRP A 109 -6.06 15.28 6.71
N ALA A 110 -6.48 16.19 5.83
CA ALA A 110 -7.79 16.15 5.20
C ALA A 110 -8.00 14.86 4.38
N THR A 111 -6.94 14.39 3.71
CA THR A 111 -6.96 13.13 2.96
C THR A 111 -7.24 11.92 3.87
N VAL A 112 -6.53 11.81 4.99
CA VAL A 112 -6.76 10.73 5.96
C VAL A 112 -8.13 10.86 6.64
N GLU A 113 -8.56 12.09 6.95
CA GLU A 113 -9.86 12.34 7.54
C GLU A 113 -11.01 11.93 6.63
N THR A 114 -10.87 12.07 5.33
CA THR A 114 -11.86 11.65 4.34
C THR A 114 -12.08 10.13 4.35
N VAL A 115 -11.02 9.35 4.60
CA VAL A 115 -11.15 7.90 4.83
C VAL A 115 -11.82 7.61 6.17
N ARG A 116 -11.46 8.34 7.22
CA ARG A 116 -12.08 8.18 8.55
C ARG A 116 -13.57 8.44 8.53
N SER A 117 -14.04 9.45 7.78
CA SER A 117 -15.47 9.77 7.64
C SER A 117 -16.24 8.77 6.79
N GLY A 118 -15.56 7.89 6.04
CA GLY A 118 -16.19 6.93 5.14
C GLY A 118 -16.48 7.50 3.75
N ASP A 119 -16.06 8.74 3.45
CA ASP A 119 -16.25 9.38 2.13
C ASP A 119 -15.29 8.81 1.07
N ALA A 120 -14.21 8.18 1.49
CA ALA A 120 -13.28 7.44 0.63
C ALA A 120 -12.84 6.13 1.26
N SER A 121 -12.47 5.16 0.43
CA SER A 121 -11.97 3.85 0.86
C SER A 121 -10.46 3.83 1.10
N VAL A 122 -9.72 4.74 0.45
CA VAL A 122 -8.25 4.77 0.43
C VAL A 122 -7.75 6.20 0.51
N ALA A 123 -6.67 6.42 1.28
CA ALA A 123 -5.90 7.65 1.30
C ALA A 123 -4.57 7.43 0.56
N VAL A 124 -4.19 8.38 -0.29
CA VAL A 124 -2.92 8.37 -1.04
C VAL A 124 -2.20 9.69 -0.83
N SER A 125 -0.94 9.64 -0.44
CA SER A 125 -0.05 10.80 -0.36
C SER A 125 1.35 10.40 -0.85
N CYS A 126 2.01 11.30 -1.56
CA CYS A 126 3.42 11.20 -1.94
C CYS A 126 4.32 12.06 -1.01
N GLY A 127 3.77 12.57 0.08
CA GLY A 127 4.46 13.44 1.02
C GLY A 127 5.25 12.68 2.08
N ASN A 128 5.55 13.37 3.19
CA ASN A 128 6.33 12.87 4.31
C ASN A 128 5.72 11.58 4.92
N THR A 129 6.39 10.44 4.72
CA THR A 129 5.90 9.12 5.13
C THR A 129 5.71 9.02 6.64
N GLY A 130 6.63 9.57 7.43
CA GLY A 130 6.52 9.56 8.89
C GLY A 130 5.33 10.37 9.38
N ALA A 131 5.04 11.51 8.74
CA ALA A 131 3.87 12.31 9.06
C ALA A 131 2.57 11.60 8.65
N LEU A 132 2.53 11.00 7.45
CA LEU A 132 1.38 10.23 6.98
C LEU A 132 1.06 9.08 7.93
N MET A 133 2.07 8.31 8.34
CA MET A 133 1.91 7.23 9.30
C MET A 133 1.38 7.75 10.64
N ALA A 134 1.96 8.82 11.19
CA ALA A 134 1.55 9.37 12.48
C ALA A 134 0.11 9.92 12.45
N VAL A 135 -0.29 10.61 11.39
CA VAL A 135 -1.66 11.08 11.18
C VAL A 135 -2.62 9.90 11.05
N SER A 136 -2.26 8.89 10.26
CA SER A 136 -3.07 7.67 10.06
C SER A 136 -3.31 6.93 11.37
N MET A 137 -2.27 6.74 12.19
CA MET A 137 -2.39 6.07 13.51
C MET A 137 -3.39 6.79 14.41
N ILE A 138 -3.39 8.12 14.43
CA ILE A 138 -4.27 8.91 15.31
C ILE A 138 -5.68 9.00 14.76
N ARG A 139 -5.84 9.14 13.44
CA ARG A 139 -7.15 9.37 12.83
C ARG A 139 -7.91 8.08 12.52
N LEU A 140 -7.25 7.08 11.93
CA LEU A 140 -7.89 5.80 11.59
C LEU A 140 -7.88 4.83 12.76
N ARG A 141 -6.99 5.02 13.72
CA ARG A 141 -6.71 4.12 14.84
C ARG A 141 -6.09 2.80 14.38
N LYS A 142 -5.61 2.02 15.33
CA LYS A 142 -5.04 0.69 15.09
C LYS A 142 -6.12 -0.37 15.24
N LEU A 143 -5.99 -1.45 14.52
CA LEU A 143 -6.81 -2.64 14.73
C LEU A 143 -6.54 -3.23 16.13
N PRO A 144 -7.54 -3.85 16.79
CA PRO A 144 -7.32 -4.58 18.02
C PRO A 144 -6.19 -5.64 17.85
N GLY A 145 -5.29 -5.70 18.81
CA GLY A 145 -4.14 -6.61 18.77
C GLY A 145 -2.93 -6.12 17.96
N VAL A 146 -3.03 -5.03 17.20
CA VAL A 146 -1.91 -4.40 16.51
C VAL A 146 -1.31 -3.32 17.40
N ASN A 147 -0.15 -3.59 17.99
CA ASN A 147 0.52 -2.62 18.87
C ASN A 147 1.22 -1.53 18.06
N ARG A 148 1.88 -1.91 16.97
CA ARG A 148 2.64 -1.02 16.08
C ARG A 148 2.24 -1.25 14.62
N PRO A 149 2.14 -0.20 13.80
CA PRO A 149 1.97 -0.36 12.35
C PRO A 149 3.29 -0.81 11.74
N ALA A 150 3.21 -1.42 10.55
CA ALA A 150 4.36 -1.64 9.68
C ALA A 150 4.19 -0.85 8.38
N ILE A 151 5.30 -0.39 7.81
CA ILE A 151 5.32 0.13 6.44
C ILE A 151 5.68 -1.03 5.52
N ALA A 152 4.79 -1.33 4.57
CA ALA A 152 5.04 -2.33 3.54
C ALA A 152 5.46 -1.66 2.22
N VAL A 153 6.41 -2.27 1.52
CA VAL A 153 6.83 -1.85 0.19
C VAL A 153 6.75 -3.03 -0.78
N LEU A 154 6.40 -2.74 -2.04
CA LEU A 154 6.53 -3.70 -3.13
C LEU A 154 7.95 -3.60 -3.67
N TRP A 155 8.79 -4.58 -3.37
CA TRP A 155 10.18 -4.61 -3.80
C TRP A 155 10.32 -5.40 -5.10
N PRO A 156 10.99 -4.85 -6.14
CA PRO A 156 11.23 -5.59 -7.39
C PRO A 156 11.98 -6.90 -7.14
N SER A 157 11.45 -7.99 -7.65
CA SER A 157 12.02 -9.32 -7.44
C SER A 157 11.78 -10.24 -8.64
N SER A 158 12.42 -11.41 -8.62
CA SER A 158 12.24 -12.46 -9.62
C SER A 158 10.95 -13.28 -9.45
N ASN A 159 10.12 -12.97 -8.47
CA ASN A 159 8.81 -13.60 -8.32
C ASN A 159 7.96 -13.44 -9.58
N PRO A 160 7.03 -14.37 -9.88
CA PRO A 160 6.15 -14.29 -11.04
C PRO A 160 5.36 -12.98 -11.16
N GLN A 161 5.05 -12.32 -10.05
CA GLN A 161 4.40 -11.02 -9.99
C GLN A 161 5.35 -9.85 -10.30
N GLY A 162 6.67 -10.10 -10.38
CA GLY A 162 7.73 -9.11 -10.58
C GLY A 162 8.12 -8.35 -9.30
N PHE A 163 7.56 -8.70 -8.15
CA PHE A 163 7.88 -8.09 -6.85
C PHE A 163 7.54 -9.03 -5.69
N ASN A 164 8.12 -8.75 -4.53
CA ASN A 164 7.68 -9.27 -3.24
C ASN A 164 7.22 -8.12 -2.33
N VAL A 165 6.61 -8.45 -1.20
CA VAL A 165 6.23 -7.50 -0.16
C VAL A 165 7.30 -7.53 0.92
N MET A 166 7.89 -6.39 1.26
CA MET A 166 8.82 -6.27 2.37
C MET A 166 8.20 -5.40 3.46
N LEU A 167 8.18 -5.89 4.70
CA LEU A 167 7.71 -5.17 5.87
C LEU A 167 8.46 -5.66 7.15
N ASP A 168 8.85 -4.78 8.09
CA ASP A 168 8.67 -3.33 8.13
C ASP A 168 9.85 -2.61 7.46
N VAL A 169 9.60 -1.44 6.88
CA VAL A 169 10.65 -0.68 6.20
C VAL A 169 10.80 0.75 6.74
N GLY A 170 10.46 0.96 8.02
CA GLY A 170 10.74 2.23 8.66
C GLY A 170 9.72 2.75 9.66
N ALA A 171 8.71 1.97 10.04
CA ALA A 171 7.73 2.36 11.05
C ALA A 171 8.24 2.08 12.48
N ASP A 172 8.83 0.91 12.70
CA ASP A 172 9.32 0.46 13.99
C ASP A 172 10.77 0.00 13.92
N ILE A 173 11.67 0.82 14.42
CA ILE A 173 13.12 0.55 14.41
C ILE A 173 13.57 -0.47 15.47
N ARG A 174 12.68 -0.93 16.34
CA ARG A 174 12.96 -1.85 17.45
C ARG A 174 11.84 -2.89 17.62
N ALA A 175 11.43 -3.51 16.51
CA ALA A 175 10.45 -4.58 16.54
C ALA A 175 10.94 -5.74 17.40
N ASP A 176 10.12 -6.18 18.34
CA ASP A 176 10.35 -7.41 19.10
C ASP A 176 9.83 -8.65 18.34
N ALA A 177 9.99 -9.82 18.93
CA ALA A 177 9.58 -11.08 18.32
C ALA A 177 8.08 -11.14 18.02
N ASP A 178 7.26 -10.62 18.93
CA ASP A 178 5.83 -10.52 18.79
C ASP A 178 5.42 -9.56 17.66
N ASP A 179 6.12 -8.43 17.52
CA ASP A 179 5.88 -7.47 16.43
C ASP A 179 6.24 -8.10 15.07
N LEU A 180 7.38 -8.78 14.97
CA LEU A 180 7.79 -9.50 13.76
C LEU A 180 6.78 -10.59 13.36
N MET A 181 6.27 -11.34 14.32
CA MET A 181 5.21 -12.33 14.07
C MET A 181 3.93 -11.65 13.55
N ARG A 182 3.53 -10.51 14.13
CA ARG A 182 2.39 -9.74 13.63
C ARG A 182 2.63 -9.20 12.23
N TYR A 183 3.85 -8.78 11.90
CA TYR A 183 4.19 -8.36 10.54
C TYR A 183 4.07 -9.52 9.54
N ALA A 184 4.44 -10.73 9.94
CA ALA A 184 4.22 -11.92 9.12
C ALA A 184 2.72 -12.13 8.82
N LEU A 185 1.86 -12.03 9.83
CA LEU A 185 0.41 -12.14 9.66
C LEU A 185 -0.17 -11.01 8.77
N MET A 186 0.30 -9.78 8.95
CA MET A 186 -0.10 -8.64 8.11
C MET A 186 0.35 -8.82 6.66
N GLY A 187 1.59 -9.25 6.45
CA GLY A 187 2.13 -9.55 5.14
C GLY A 187 1.38 -10.68 4.43
N ALA A 188 1.06 -11.76 5.15
CA ALA A 188 0.24 -12.86 4.64
C ALA A 188 -1.15 -12.37 4.20
N SER A 189 -1.79 -11.55 5.02
CA SER A 189 -3.09 -10.95 4.68
C SER A 189 -3.01 -10.04 3.46
N TYR A 190 -1.96 -9.22 3.38
CA TYR A 190 -1.73 -8.34 2.23
C TYR A 190 -1.52 -9.15 0.94
N ALA A 191 -0.67 -10.19 0.98
CA ALA A 191 -0.39 -11.03 -0.17
C ALA A 191 -1.65 -11.78 -0.66
N ARG A 192 -2.48 -12.28 0.26
CA ARG A 192 -3.76 -12.91 -0.11
C ARG A 192 -4.73 -11.94 -0.78
N ASN A 193 -4.92 -10.77 -0.20
CA ASN A 193 -5.97 -9.83 -0.64
C ASN A 193 -5.52 -8.91 -1.78
N GLY A 194 -4.22 -8.61 -1.87
CA GLY A 194 -3.67 -7.66 -2.84
C GLY A 194 -2.91 -8.30 -3.99
N MET A 195 -2.45 -9.55 -3.83
CA MET A 195 -1.65 -10.25 -4.84
C MET A 195 -2.30 -11.55 -5.32
N ASP A 196 -3.50 -11.88 -4.83
CA ASP A 196 -4.22 -13.13 -5.13
C ASP A 196 -3.40 -14.40 -4.85
N LEU A 197 -2.56 -14.37 -3.80
CA LEU A 197 -1.77 -15.52 -3.36
C LEU A 197 -2.47 -16.22 -2.18
N PRO A 198 -3.15 -17.35 -2.39
CA PRO A 198 -3.95 -17.97 -1.33
C PRO A 198 -3.11 -18.50 -0.16
N ARG A 199 -1.88 -18.95 -0.42
CA ARG A 199 -0.90 -19.41 0.59
C ARG A 199 0.48 -18.81 0.29
N PRO A 200 0.73 -17.54 0.71
CA PRO A 200 2.00 -16.87 0.41
C PRO A 200 3.16 -17.47 1.19
N ARG A 201 4.36 -17.42 0.60
CA ARG A 201 5.62 -17.81 1.22
C ARG A 201 6.18 -16.63 2.01
N ILE A 202 6.46 -16.84 3.29
CA ILE A 202 6.95 -15.80 4.20
C ILE A 202 8.36 -16.12 4.66
N GLY A 203 9.31 -15.21 4.48
CA GLY A 203 10.66 -15.29 4.98
C GLY A 203 10.91 -14.25 6.09
N LEU A 204 11.73 -14.61 7.07
CA LEU A 204 12.22 -13.71 8.11
C LEU A 204 13.65 -13.28 7.78
N LEU A 205 13.87 -11.98 7.57
CA LEU A 205 15.19 -11.46 7.18
C LEU A 205 16.19 -11.60 8.32
N ASN A 206 17.34 -12.22 8.03
CA ASN A 206 18.42 -12.44 8.97
C ASN A 206 19.78 -12.24 8.27
N VAL A 207 20.86 -12.27 9.02
CA VAL A 207 22.24 -12.18 8.54
C VAL A 207 22.81 -13.50 8.02
N GLY A 208 22.05 -14.57 8.08
CA GLY A 208 22.37 -15.93 7.63
C GLY A 208 21.21 -16.85 7.88
N THR A 209 21.20 -17.99 7.20
CA THR A 209 20.13 -19.02 7.31
C THR A 209 20.39 -20.04 8.40
N GLU A 210 21.60 -20.07 8.98
CA GLU A 210 21.95 -21.01 10.02
C GLU A 210 21.31 -20.66 11.36
N GLU A 211 20.86 -21.68 12.10
CA GLU A 211 20.12 -21.54 13.37
C GLU A 211 20.84 -20.70 14.44
N HIS A 212 22.16 -20.66 14.44
CA HIS A 212 22.95 -19.92 15.44
C HIS A 212 23.22 -18.46 15.06
N LYS A 213 22.85 -18.04 13.84
CA LYS A 213 23.09 -16.66 13.36
C LYS A 213 21.91 -15.75 13.68
N GLY A 214 22.23 -14.51 13.95
CA GLY A 214 21.25 -13.46 14.20
C GLY A 214 21.06 -13.15 15.68
N ARG A 215 20.14 -12.24 15.93
CA ARG A 215 19.82 -11.76 17.28
C ARG A 215 18.81 -12.69 17.95
N PRO A 216 18.81 -12.81 19.30
CA PRO A 216 17.87 -13.64 20.03
C PRO A 216 16.40 -13.40 19.67
N GLU A 217 16.03 -12.12 19.44
CA GLU A 217 14.67 -11.74 19.07
C GLU A 217 14.24 -12.33 17.72
N LEU A 218 15.18 -12.55 16.79
CA LEU A 218 14.88 -13.19 15.51
C LEU A 218 14.65 -14.69 15.66
N HIS A 219 15.33 -15.35 16.57
CA HIS A 219 15.09 -16.76 16.85
C HIS A 219 13.74 -16.97 17.54
N GLU A 220 13.39 -16.12 18.50
CA GLU A 220 12.06 -16.13 19.10
C GLU A 220 10.96 -15.85 18.07
N ALA A 221 11.16 -14.86 17.19
CA ALA A 221 10.23 -14.56 16.10
C ALA A 221 10.08 -15.73 15.12
N TYR A 222 11.17 -16.43 14.80
CA TYR A 222 11.15 -17.63 13.96
C TYR A 222 10.18 -18.68 14.51
N GLU A 223 10.31 -19.03 15.80
CA GLU A 223 9.43 -20.01 16.45
C GLU A 223 7.96 -19.54 16.47
N LEU A 224 7.72 -18.26 16.77
CA LEU A 224 6.37 -17.69 16.79
C LEU A 224 5.73 -17.72 15.40
N ILE A 225 6.48 -17.34 14.36
CA ILE A 225 5.98 -17.33 12.97
C ILE A 225 5.71 -18.77 12.50
N ALA A 226 6.63 -19.70 12.76
CA ALA A 226 6.48 -21.11 12.41
C ALA A 226 5.21 -21.72 13.05
N ALA A 227 4.98 -21.43 14.34
CA ALA A 227 3.80 -21.92 15.05
C ALA A 227 2.46 -21.37 14.49
N GLN A 228 2.47 -20.19 13.88
CA GLN A 228 1.26 -19.57 13.30
C GLN A 228 1.01 -19.96 11.84
N ALA A 229 1.99 -20.51 11.14
CA ALA A 229 1.98 -20.68 9.69
C ALA A 229 0.74 -21.45 9.17
N GLU A 230 0.42 -22.57 9.79
CA GLU A 230 -0.70 -23.41 9.36
C GLU A 230 -2.05 -22.76 9.66
N GLN A 231 -2.23 -22.21 10.86
CA GLN A 231 -3.48 -21.56 11.26
C GLN A 231 -3.75 -20.30 10.43
N ALA A 232 -2.71 -19.53 10.11
CA ALA A 232 -2.80 -18.30 9.33
C ALA A 232 -2.70 -18.54 7.82
N ASN A 233 -2.64 -19.80 7.38
CA ASN A 233 -2.60 -20.24 5.98
C ASN A 233 -1.52 -19.55 5.15
N PHE A 234 -0.26 -19.66 5.58
CA PHE A 234 0.93 -19.30 4.81
C PHE A 234 2.01 -20.38 4.91
N GLU A 235 2.97 -20.36 4.02
CA GLU A 235 4.18 -21.17 4.09
C GLU A 235 5.30 -20.34 4.72
N PHE A 236 5.88 -20.83 5.81
CA PHE A 236 7.05 -20.18 6.39
C PHE A 236 8.32 -20.82 5.82
N VAL A 237 9.09 -20.06 5.03
CA VAL A 237 10.32 -20.56 4.39
C VAL A 237 11.56 -20.42 5.28
N GLY A 238 11.38 -19.90 6.51
CA GLY A 238 12.47 -19.73 7.47
C GLY A 238 13.22 -18.41 7.29
N PHE A 239 14.51 -18.42 7.67
CA PHE A 239 15.38 -17.26 7.49
C PHE A 239 15.72 -17.05 6.01
N VAL A 240 15.74 -15.77 5.59
CA VAL A 240 16.21 -15.31 4.29
C VAL A 240 17.28 -14.24 4.47
N GLU A 241 18.20 -14.14 3.53
CA GLU A 241 19.31 -13.18 3.58
C GLU A 241 19.04 -11.94 2.71
N GLY A 242 19.86 -10.91 2.87
CA GLY A 242 19.76 -9.70 2.03
C GLY A 242 19.89 -9.97 0.53
N GLY A 243 20.63 -11.02 0.14
CA GLY A 243 20.75 -11.47 -1.25
C GLY A 243 19.46 -12.07 -1.82
N ASP A 244 18.58 -12.57 -0.97
CA ASP A 244 17.32 -13.20 -1.35
C ASP A 244 16.19 -12.17 -1.59
N ILE A 245 16.38 -10.93 -1.11
CA ILE A 245 15.37 -9.88 -1.25
C ILE A 245 14.91 -9.70 -2.72
N PRO A 246 15.79 -9.61 -3.73
CA PRO A 246 15.37 -9.52 -5.12
C PRO A 246 15.06 -10.88 -5.76
N GLY A 247 15.12 -11.97 -5.00
CA GLY A 247 14.90 -13.35 -5.45
C GLY A 247 13.42 -13.74 -5.52
N ASP A 248 13.20 -15.05 -5.64
CA ASP A 248 11.88 -15.68 -5.73
C ASP A 248 11.58 -16.67 -4.59
N ILE A 249 12.40 -16.65 -3.51
CA ILE A 249 12.27 -17.56 -2.38
C ILE A 249 11.03 -17.27 -1.56
N ALA A 250 10.70 -15.98 -1.35
CA ALA A 250 9.59 -15.53 -0.53
C ALA A 250 8.71 -14.51 -1.26
N ASP A 251 7.42 -14.56 -1.01
CA ASP A 251 6.45 -13.56 -1.49
C ASP A 251 6.35 -12.38 -0.54
N VAL A 252 6.63 -12.64 0.74
CA VAL A 252 6.67 -11.66 1.83
C VAL A 252 7.97 -11.82 2.62
N ILE A 253 8.68 -10.72 2.84
CA ILE A 253 9.89 -10.67 3.65
C ILE A 253 9.63 -9.79 4.87
N VAL A 254 9.80 -10.37 6.05
CA VAL A 254 9.56 -9.69 7.34
C VAL A 254 10.89 -9.27 7.95
N THR A 255 10.93 -8.04 8.46
CA THR A 255 12.10 -7.47 9.13
C THR A 255 11.69 -6.36 10.11
N ASP A 256 12.59 -5.90 10.95
CA ASP A 256 12.43 -4.64 11.69
C ASP A 256 12.62 -3.43 10.77
N GLY A 257 11.99 -2.30 11.13
CA GLY A 257 12.00 -1.11 10.29
C GLY A 257 13.36 -0.46 10.11
N PHE A 258 14.33 -0.69 11.02
CA PHE A 258 15.70 -0.20 10.85
C PHE A 258 16.42 -1.00 9.75
N THR A 259 16.42 -2.31 9.85
CA THR A 259 17.04 -3.20 8.86
C THR A 259 16.37 -3.07 7.50
N GLY A 260 15.04 -3.06 7.46
CA GLY A 260 14.27 -2.90 6.24
C GLY A 260 14.54 -1.56 5.53
N ASN A 261 14.58 -0.46 6.27
CA ASN A 261 14.88 0.86 5.70
C ASN A 261 16.29 0.92 5.10
N ILE A 262 17.30 0.38 5.80
CA ILE A 262 18.68 0.32 5.27
C ILE A 262 18.71 -0.53 4.00
N ALA A 263 18.07 -1.69 4.00
CA ALA A 263 18.06 -2.59 2.85
C ALA A 263 17.48 -1.91 1.60
N ILE A 264 16.31 -1.26 1.71
CA ILE A 264 15.71 -0.55 0.58
C ILE A 264 16.58 0.63 0.13
N LYS A 265 17.06 1.47 1.04
CA LYS A 265 17.89 2.63 0.70
C LYS A 265 19.20 2.23 0.03
N THR A 266 19.81 1.13 0.46
CA THR A 266 21.00 0.56 -0.21
C THR A 266 20.66 0.08 -1.61
N GLY A 267 19.56 -0.66 -1.77
CA GLY A 267 19.12 -1.15 -3.07
C GLY A 267 18.75 -0.02 -4.04
N GLU A 268 18.01 1.00 -3.58
CA GLU A 268 17.70 2.21 -4.35
C GLU A 268 18.98 2.92 -4.82
N GLY A 269 19.95 3.12 -3.91
CA GLY A 269 21.23 3.75 -4.23
C GLY A 269 22.04 2.94 -5.25
N THR A 270 22.09 1.62 -5.10
CA THR A 270 22.78 0.72 -6.03
C THR A 270 22.13 0.74 -7.41
N ALA A 271 20.81 0.67 -7.49
CA ALA A 271 20.06 0.77 -8.75
C ALA A 271 20.31 2.11 -9.44
N GLY A 272 20.34 3.21 -8.67
CA GLY A 272 20.70 4.53 -9.18
C GLY A 272 22.09 4.57 -9.79
N LEU A 273 23.10 4.05 -9.07
CA LEU A 273 24.48 3.96 -9.57
C LEU A 273 24.57 3.14 -10.88
N ILE A 274 23.93 1.98 -10.93
CA ILE A 274 23.90 1.14 -12.14
C ILE A 274 23.26 1.91 -13.30
N GLY A 275 22.14 2.59 -13.06
CA GLY A 275 21.46 3.42 -14.05
C GLY A 275 22.35 4.55 -14.59
N ASP A 276 23.14 5.19 -13.74
CA ASP A 276 24.08 6.24 -14.12
C ASP A 276 25.26 5.68 -14.96
N LEU A 277 25.79 4.53 -14.56
CA LEU A 277 26.86 3.85 -15.31
C LEU A 277 26.38 3.43 -16.71
N LEU A 278 25.20 2.85 -16.80
CA LEU A 278 24.59 2.48 -18.08
C LEU A 278 24.37 3.72 -18.97
N ARG A 279 23.82 4.80 -18.44
CA ARG A 279 23.64 6.06 -19.18
C ARG A 279 24.96 6.62 -19.70
N LYS A 280 26.03 6.57 -18.89
CA LYS A 280 27.38 6.97 -19.32
C LYS A 280 27.91 6.08 -20.43
N ALA A 281 27.79 4.76 -20.30
CA ALA A 281 28.23 3.80 -21.29
C ALA A 281 27.52 4.02 -22.66
N PHE A 282 26.21 4.18 -22.64
CA PHE A 282 25.42 4.44 -23.86
C PHE A 282 25.72 5.81 -24.50
N LYS A 283 26.04 6.84 -23.73
CA LYS A 283 26.40 8.16 -24.29
C LYS A 283 27.77 8.18 -24.95
N ASN A 284 28.69 7.29 -24.54
CA ASN A 284 30.09 7.30 -24.98
C ASN A 284 30.36 6.49 -26.26
N THR A 285 29.38 5.73 -26.76
CA THR A 285 29.52 4.94 -27.98
C THR A 285 28.77 5.62 -29.15
N PRO A 286 29.45 5.94 -30.29
CA PRO A 286 28.78 6.56 -31.46
C PRO A 286 27.62 5.72 -32.01
N MET A 287 27.71 4.39 -31.91
CA MET A 287 26.68 3.43 -32.36
C MET A 287 25.43 3.39 -31.46
N SER A 288 25.50 3.88 -30.25
CA SER A 288 24.35 3.92 -29.32
C SER A 288 23.50 5.20 -29.45
N ARG A 289 23.86 6.09 -30.39
CA ARG A 289 23.12 7.32 -30.70
C ARG A 289 22.16 7.17 -31.89
N LEU A 290 22.13 6.00 -32.52
CA LEU A 290 21.17 5.57 -33.52
C LEU A 290 20.08 4.70 -32.90
#